data_4803e81c9ae54a8bf8c8518cb8f9fc7e
#
_entry.id   4803e81c9ae54a8bf8c8518cb8f9fc7e
#
_cell.length_a   1.000
_cell.length_b   1.000
_cell.length_c   1.000
_cell.angle_alpha   90.00
_cell.angle_beta   90.00
_cell.angle_gamma   90.00
#
_symmetry.space_group_name_H-M   'P 1'
#
loop_
_entity.id
_entity.type
_entity.pdbx_description
1 polymer ?
#
loop_
_entity_poly.entity_id
_entity_poly.type
_entity_poly.pdbx_seq_one_letter_code
_entity_poly.pdbx_strand_id
1 'polypeptide(L)'
;MKYKIEKNTVQETLIIPLYARKVCSELYPNLYRDETAVRLINEIDYDFSEAEKKSRSLMQRFGSLEVAMRQNALAFEVRDYLKSHPNAAVVNLGCGLDSTGRSCDNGSCKIYNLDFPDVIAVRNELLPAGEREENIPCDLNNTEWFKEIDASGGAVFFASGVFYYFLTEQVKALVQKMADDFPGGVLVFDAANRTAVKMIAKTWLKSAKIKDVGAYFAVSDAKSELSLWDSRLQVTSRGYMLGYNDLKDPSVSGFFRFLAKVGDGMMKMQIVKINF
;
A
#
# COMPACT_ATOMS: atom_id res chain seq x y z
N MET A 1 4.88 -22.15 17.32
CA MET A 1 3.42 -22.37 17.08
C MET A 1 3.03 -21.47 15.93
N LYS A 2 2.18 -21.90 14.97
CA LYS A 2 1.75 -21.03 13.88
C LYS A 2 0.62 -20.10 14.35
N TYR A 3 0.61 -18.87 13.86
CA TYR A 3 -0.46 -17.92 14.16
C TYR A 3 -1.73 -18.26 13.39
N LYS A 4 -2.85 -18.40 14.08
CA LYS A 4 -4.13 -18.75 13.47
C LYS A 4 -4.89 -17.48 13.08
N ILE A 5 -5.15 -17.30 11.79
CA ILE A 5 -5.98 -16.21 11.27
C ILE A 5 -7.46 -16.50 11.49
N GLU A 6 -8.18 -15.52 11.99
CA GLU A 6 -9.63 -15.60 12.14
C GLU A 6 -10.32 -15.41 10.78
N LYS A 7 -11.03 -16.48 10.34
CA LYS A 7 -11.77 -16.44 9.05
C LYS A 7 -12.99 -15.53 9.12
N ASN A 8 -13.32 -14.92 7.99
CA ASN A 8 -14.43 -13.97 7.83
C ASN A 8 -14.28 -12.69 8.67
N THR A 9 -13.07 -12.30 9.01
CA THR A 9 -12.72 -11.04 9.67
C THR A 9 -11.78 -10.21 8.80
N VAL A 10 -11.47 -8.99 9.24
CA VAL A 10 -10.46 -8.12 8.60
C VAL A 10 -9.09 -8.80 8.52
N GLN A 11 -8.76 -9.69 9.46
CA GLN A 11 -7.51 -10.45 9.43
C GLN A 11 -7.33 -11.27 8.14
N GLU A 12 -8.41 -11.82 7.59
CA GLU A 12 -8.34 -12.58 6.34
C GLU A 12 -7.95 -11.71 5.14
N THR A 13 -8.23 -10.40 5.18
CA THR A 13 -7.82 -9.45 4.12
C THR A 13 -6.31 -9.26 4.07
N LEU A 14 -5.61 -9.44 5.18
CA LEU A 14 -4.15 -9.32 5.27
C LEU A 14 -3.42 -10.39 4.47
N ILE A 15 -4.05 -11.57 4.32
CA ILE A 15 -3.46 -12.72 3.65
C ILE A 15 -3.28 -12.49 2.15
N ILE A 16 -4.22 -11.81 1.49
CA ILE A 16 -4.25 -11.67 0.04
C ILE A 16 -3.03 -10.90 -0.47
N PRO A 17 -2.76 -9.67 -0.02
CA PRO A 17 -1.57 -8.94 -0.47
C PRO A 17 -0.26 -9.58 0.02
N LEU A 18 -0.26 -10.19 1.19
CA LEU A 18 0.89 -10.91 1.71
C LEU A 18 1.26 -12.11 0.81
N TYR A 19 0.27 -12.92 0.43
CA TYR A 19 0.47 -14.06 -0.48
C TYR A 19 0.90 -13.61 -1.88
N ALA A 20 0.33 -12.52 -2.39
CA ALA A 20 0.71 -11.95 -3.68
C ALA A 20 2.19 -11.52 -3.70
N ARG A 21 2.69 -10.90 -2.63
CA ARG A 21 4.10 -10.51 -2.48
C ARG A 21 5.03 -11.73 -2.42
N LYS A 22 4.65 -12.76 -1.67
CA LYS A 22 5.39 -14.03 -1.65
C LYS A 22 5.47 -14.62 -3.06
N VAL A 23 4.36 -14.73 -3.79
CA VAL A 23 4.32 -15.27 -5.15
C VAL A 23 5.19 -14.44 -6.09
N CYS A 24 5.15 -13.10 -6.02
CA CYS A 24 5.99 -12.24 -6.82
C CYS A 24 7.49 -12.44 -6.51
N SER A 25 7.85 -12.53 -5.23
CA SER A 25 9.23 -12.78 -4.80
C SER A 25 9.80 -14.10 -5.34
N GLU A 26 8.95 -15.13 -5.47
CA GLU A 26 9.34 -16.44 -6.02
C GLU A 26 9.42 -16.43 -7.55
N LEU A 27 8.49 -15.76 -8.23
CA LEU A 27 8.41 -15.75 -9.69
C LEU A 27 9.32 -14.73 -10.36
N TYR A 28 9.59 -13.61 -9.68
CA TYR A 28 10.31 -12.45 -10.24
C TYR A 28 11.40 -11.92 -9.27
N PRO A 29 12.33 -12.77 -8.80
CA PRO A 29 13.28 -12.43 -7.74
C PRO A 29 14.26 -11.30 -8.11
N ASN A 30 14.42 -11.01 -9.39
CA ASN A 30 15.25 -9.90 -9.86
C ASN A 30 14.51 -8.54 -9.81
N LEU A 31 13.18 -8.57 -9.78
CA LEU A 31 12.35 -7.36 -9.75
C LEU A 31 11.86 -7.02 -8.35
N TYR A 32 11.61 -8.04 -7.55
CA TYR A 32 11.02 -7.89 -6.23
C TYR A 32 11.44 -9.01 -5.29
N ARG A 33 11.83 -8.63 -4.07
CA ARG A 33 12.10 -9.57 -2.98
C ARG A 33 11.46 -9.07 -1.70
N ASP A 34 10.62 -9.90 -1.10
CA ASP A 34 10.02 -9.67 0.21
C ASP A 34 10.19 -10.94 1.06
N GLU A 35 11.34 -11.06 1.70
CA GLU A 35 11.66 -12.18 2.59
C GLU A 35 10.70 -12.22 3.80
N THR A 36 10.22 -11.04 4.22
CA THR A 36 9.22 -10.93 5.28
C THR A 36 7.91 -11.60 4.88
N ALA A 37 7.40 -11.33 3.67
CA ALA A 37 6.19 -11.97 3.19
C ALA A 37 6.36 -13.50 3.06
N VAL A 38 7.51 -13.96 2.57
CA VAL A 38 7.81 -15.40 2.47
C VAL A 38 7.83 -16.06 3.86
N ARG A 39 8.49 -15.43 4.85
CA ARG A 39 8.55 -15.91 6.23
C ARG A 39 7.16 -15.96 6.86
N LEU A 40 6.40 -14.84 6.79
CA LEU A 40 5.10 -14.73 7.43
C LEU A 40 4.08 -15.76 6.90
N ILE A 41 4.06 -16.03 5.59
CA ILE A 41 3.19 -17.08 5.03
C ILE A 41 3.48 -18.46 5.63
N ASN A 42 4.73 -18.75 6.00
CA ASN A 42 5.10 -20.00 6.65
C ASN A 42 4.74 -20.03 8.15
N GLU A 43 4.64 -18.89 8.80
CA GLU A 43 4.29 -18.74 10.23
C GLU A 43 2.79 -18.67 10.47
N ILE A 44 1.97 -18.46 9.45
CA ILE A 44 0.52 -18.39 9.53
C ILE A 44 -0.10 -19.80 9.37
N ASP A 45 -1.06 -20.12 10.24
CA ASP A 45 -1.93 -21.31 10.13
C ASP A 45 -3.18 -20.95 9.34
N TYR A 46 -3.07 -21.08 8.02
CA TYR A 46 -4.15 -20.80 7.07
C TYR A 46 -4.06 -21.79 5.90
N ASP A 47 -5.20 -22.22 5.37
CA ASP A 47 -5.23 -23.09 4.19
C ASP A 47 -5.01 -22.30 2.90
N PHE A 48 -3.79 -22.30 2.41
CA PHE A 48 -3.39 -21.64 1.17
C PHE A 48 -3.67 -22.45 -0.10
N SER A 49 -4.27 -23.64 -0.02
CA SER A 49 -4.45 -24.55 -1.17
C SER A 49 -5.21 -23.90 -2.33
N GLU A 50 -6.27 -23.15 -2.04
CA GLU A 50 -7.01 -22.41 -3.07
C GLU A 50 -6.22 -21.23 -3.65
N ALA A 51 -5.47 -20.51 -2.82
CA ALA A 51 -4.59 -19.42 -3.27
C ALA A 51 -3.47 -19.98 -4.15
N GLU A 52 -2.89 -21.13 -3.80
CA GLU A 52 -1.86 -21.81 -4.58
C GLU A 52 -2.37 -22.27 -5.94
N LYS A 53 -3.55 -22.90 -6.01
CA LYS A 53 -4.18 -23.25 -7.29
C LYS A 53 -4.41 -22.03 -8.18
N LYS A 54 -4.95 -20.94 -7.60
CA LYS A 54 -5.21 -19.69 -8.32
C LYS A 54 -3.93 -19.01 -8.77
N SER A 55 -2.85 -19.06 -7.98
CA SER A 55 -1.56 -18.40 -8.30
C SER A 55 -0.91 -18.93 -9.60
N ARG A 56 -1.33 -20.12 -10.07
CA ARG A 56 -0.89 -20.67 -11.36
C ARG A 56 -1.54 -20.00 -12.57
N SER A 57 -2.66 -19.30 -12.39
CA SER A 57 -3.32 -18.59 -13.48
C SER A 57 -2.55 -17.33 -13.90
N LEU A 58 -2.58 -17.01 -15.20
CA LEU A 58 -1.89 -15.81 -15.73
C LEU A 58 -2.36 -14.52 -15.04
N MET A 59 -3.67 -14.38 -14.79
CA MET A 59 -4.22 -13.18 -14.18
C MET A 59 -3.78 -13.03 -12.73
N GLN A 60 -3.68 -14.11 -11.97
CA GLN A 60 -3.22 -14.06 -10.59
C GLN A 60 -1.72 -13.77 -10.51
N ARG A 61 -0.92 -14.32 -11.43
CA ARG A 61 0.51 -13.99 -11.56
C ARG A 61 0.72 -12.52 -11.90
N PHE A 62 -0.11 -11.98 -12.81
CA PHE A 62 -0.07 -10.56 -13.11
C PHE A 62 -0.49 -9.70 -11.91
N GLY A 63 -1.55 -10.07 -11.20
CA GLY A 63 -1.97 -9.39 -9.97
C GLY A 63 -0.90 -9.40 -8.87
N SER A 64 -0.13 -10.50 -8.75
CA SER A 64 1.00 -10.57 -7.82
C SER A 64 2.13 -9.59 -8.22
N LEU A 65 2.44 -9.51 -9.51
CA LEU A 65 3.39 -8.54 -10.04
C LEU A 65 2.92 -7.10 -9.79
N GLU A 66 1.63 -6.83 -10.01
CA GLU A 66 1.01 -5.53 -9.78
C GLU A 66 1.12 -5.05 -8.33
N VAL A 67 0.79 -5.92 -7.36
CA VAL A 67 0.94 -5.62 -5.92
C VAL A 67 2.38 -5.29 -5.57
N ALA A 68 3.35 -6.05 -6.07
CA ALA A 68 4.76 -5.85 -5.81
C ALA A 68 5.32 -4.56 -6.44
N MET A 69 4.95 -4.28 -7.70
CA MET A 69 5.41 -3.07 -8.39
C MET A 69 4.84 -1.79 -7.76
N ARG A 70 3.62 -1.85 -7.25
CA ARG A 70 3.03 -0.79 -6.45
C ARG A 70 3.85 -0.50 -5.19
N GLN A 71 4.25 -1.54 -4.46
CA GLN A 71 5.10 -1.36 -3.28
C GLN A 71 6.48 -0.79 -3.61
N ASN A 72 7.12 -1.26 -4.68
CA ASN A 72 8.38 -0.67 -5.14
C ASN A 72 8.22 0.83 -5.42
N ALA A 73 7.12 1.23 -6.06
CA ALA A 73 6.85 2.62 -6.39
C ALA A 73 6.63 3.48 -5.13
N LEU A 74 5.86 2.98 -4.15
CA LEU A 74 5.69 3.67 -2.86
C LEU A 74 7.01 3.78 -2.09
N ALA A 75 7.78 2.69 -2.02
CA ALA A 75 9.09 2.69 -1.38
C ALA A 75 10.08 3.65 -2.06
N PHE A 76 10.00 3.81 -3.39
CA PHE A 76 10.79 4.79 -4.12
C PHE A 76 10.49 6.21 -3.64
N GLU A 77 9.23 6.61 -3.55
CA GLU A 77 8.83 7.94 -3.13
C GLU A 77 9.21 8.21 -1.65
N VAL A 78 9.03 7.22 -0.78
CA VAL A 78 9.47 7.32 0.63
C VAL A 78 10.98 7.54 0.71
N ARG A 79 11.77 6.72 0.01
CA ARG A 79 13.24 6.86 0.00
C ARG A 79 13.69 8.18 -0.65
N ASP A 80 12.96 8.67 -1.65
CA ASP A 80 13.27 9.95 -2.29
C ASP A 80 13.08 11.11 -1.31
N TYR A 81 11.99 11.11 -0.54
CA TYR A 81 11.77 12.10 0.52
C TYR A 81 12.86 12.03 1.60
N LEU A 82 13.24 10.83 2.03
CA LEU A 82 14.28 10.64 3.06
C LEU A 82 15.67 11.13 2.64
N LYS A 83 15.97 11.31 1.35
CA LYS A 83 17.26 11.90 0.90
C LYS A 83 17.44 13.33 1.40
N SER A 84 16.37 14.11 1.45
CA SER A 84 16.39 15.50 1.92
C SER A 84 15.96 15.65 3.39
N HIS A 85 15.25 14.63 3.93
CA HIS A 85 14.71 14.61 5.30
C HIS A 85 15.09 13.31 6.02
N PRO A 86 16.39 13.08 6.32
CA PRO A 86 16.83 11.76 6.81
C PRO A 86 16.24 11.37 8.16
N ASN A 87 15.80 12.34 8.98
CA ASN A 87 15.21 12.12 10.30
C ASN A 87 13.66 12.17 10.28
N ALA A 88 13.04 12.12 9.10
CA ALA A 88 11.59 12.24 8.98
C ALA A 88 10.84 11.07 9.61
N ALA A 89 9.58 11.33 9.95
CA ALA A 89 8.60 10.29 10.21
C ALA A 89 8.19 9.62 8.89
N VAL A 90 8.28 8.30 8.82
CA VAL A 90 7.76 7.45 7.75
C VAL A 90 6.49 6.80 8.26
N VAL A 91 5.33 7.22 7.75
CA VAL A 91 4.03 6.82 8.30
C VAL A 91 3.28 5.93 7.31
N ASN A 92 3.10 4.67 7.66
CA ASN A 92 2.39 3.66 6.87
C ASN A 92 0.91 3.62 7.28
N LEU A 93 0.04 4.18 6.45
CA LEU A 93 -1.40 4.25 6.68
C LEU A 93 -2.07 2.96 6.20
N GLY A 94 -2.80 2.26 7.08
CA GLY A 94 -3.41 0.97 6.78
C GLY A 94 -2.34 -0.09 6.54
N CYS A 95 -1.42 -0.24 7.48
CA CYS A 95 -0.18 -0.99 7.31
C CYS A 95 -0.36 -2.49 7.13
N GLY A 96 -1.42 -3.09 7.65
CA GLY A 96 -1.59 -4.54 7.63
C GLY A 96 -0.32 -5.28 8.06
N LEU A 97 0.07 -6.27 7.26
CA LEU A 97 1.34 -7.00 7.39
C LEU A 97 2.40 -6.52 6.38
N ASP A 98 2.34 -5.24 6.00
CA ASP A 98 3.32 -4.62 5.11
C ASP A 98 4.60 -4.22 5.87
N SER A 99 5.76 -4.47 5.25
CA SER A 99 7.10 -4.11 5.76
C SER A 99 7.78 -3.02 4.94
N THR A 100 7.06 -2.31 4.08
CA THR A 100 7.62 -1.28 3.18
C THR A 100 8.31 -0.17 3.98
N GLY A 101 7.70 0.32 5.07
CA GLY A 101 8.33 1.31 5.95
C GLY A 101 9.69 0.85 6.45
N ARG A 102 9.75 -0.38 7.01
CA ARG A 102 11.00 -1.02 7.47
C ARG A 102 12.04 -1.15 6.35
N SER A 103 11.61 -1.49 5.13
CA SER A 103 12.52 -1.60 4.00
C SER A 103 13.12 -0.26 3.55
N CYS A 104 12.51 0.85 3.97
CA CYS A 104 12.98 2.22 3.71
C CYS A 104 13.82 2.81 4.84
N ASP A 105 14.01 2.08 5.94
CA ASP A 105 14.79 2.56 7.10
C ASP A 105 16.21 2.92 6.67
N ASN A 106 16.58 4.18 6.91
CA ASN A 106 17.90 4.75 6.60
C ASN A 106 18.81 4.82 7.84
N GLY A 107 18.39 4.25 8.97
CA GLY A 107 19.10 4.27 10.24
C GLY A 107 18.85 5.52 11.11
N SER A 108 18.05 6.49 10.62
CA SER A 108 17.78 7.75 11.32
C SER A 108 16.29 8.10 11.38
N CYS A 109 15.48 7.65 10.41
CA CYS A 109 14.04 7.91 10.37
C CYS A 109 13.30 7.14 11.47
N LYS A 110 12.14 7.64 11.86
CA LYS A 110 11.17 6.93 12.70
C LYS A 110 10.06 6.36 11.82
N ILE A 111 9.60 5.15 12.11
CA ILE A 111 8.60 4.44 11.31
C ILE A 111 7.35 4.22 12.16
N TYR A 112 6.22 4.65 11.66
CA TYR A 112 4.92 4.50 12.30
C TYR A 112 4.02 3.65 11.41
N ASN A 113 3.50 2.55 11.95
CA ASN A 113 2.61 1.63 11.26
C ASN A 113 1.21 1.74 11.86
N LEU A 114 0.26 2.26 11.11
CA LEU A 114 -1.08 2.58 11.56
C LEU A 114 -2.11 1.65 10.93
N ASP A 115 -2.97 1.05 11.76
CA ASP A 115 -4.12 0.26 11.31
C ASP A 115 -5.14 0.09 12.45
N PHE A 116 -6.25 -0.58 12.18
CA PHE A 116 -7.24 -0.92 13.20
C PHE A 116 -6.63 -1.75 14.34
N PRO A 117 -7.17 -1.64 15.57
CA PRO A 117 -6.62 -2.33 16.74
C PRO A 117 -6.44 -3.83 16.60
N ASP A 118 -7.38 -4.51 15.95
CA ASP A 118 -7.33 -5.96 15.69
C ASP A 118 -6.23 -6.33 14.67
N VAL A 119 -5.97 -5.48 13.68
CA VAL A 119 -4.87 -5.64 12.72
C VAL A 119 -3.52 -5.41 13.40
N ILE A 120 -3.41 -4.37 14.23
CA ILE A 120 -2.19 -4.08 14.99
C ILE A 120 -1.88 -5.20 15.99
N ALA A 121 -2.89 -5.82 16.60
CA ALA A 121 -2.69 -6.98 17.46
C ALA A 121 -2.04 -8.15 16.69
N VAL A 122 -2.55 -8.48 15.49
CA VAL A 122 -1.94 -9.49 14.60
C VAL A 122 -0.53 -9.09 14.18
N ARG A 123 -0.32 -7.81 13.85
CA ARG A 123 1.00 -7.30 13.45
C ARG A 123 2.02 -7.43 14.58
N ASN A 124 1.66 -7.10 15.80
CA ASN A 124 2.56 -7.19 16.96
C ASN A 124 3.04 -8.63 17.21
N GLU A 125 2.22 -9.63 16.92
CA GLU A 125 2.60 -11.04 17.04
C GLU A 125 3.50 -11.52 15.88
N LEU A 126 3.15 -11.17 14.64
CA LEU A 126 3.81 -11.69 13.45
C LEU A 126 4.96 -10.82 12.94
N LEU A 127 4.86 -9.51 13.15
CA LEU A 127 5.81 -8.50 12.67
C LEU A 127 6.01 -7.39 13.73
N PRO A 128 6.53 -7.73 14.92
CA PRO A 128 6.72 -6.78 15.99
C PRO A 128 7.57 -5.58 15.56
N ALA A 129 7.27 -4.43 16.13
CA ALA A 129 7.98 -3.19 15.86
C ALA A 129 9.46 -3.32 16.23
N GLY A 130 10.33 -2.77 15.37
CA GLY A 130 11.76 -2.65 15.62
C GLY A 130 12.08 -1.46 16.53
N GLU A 131 13.35 -1.19 16.74
CA GLU A 131 13.84 -0.13 17.65
C GLU A 131 13.35 1.27 17.27
N ARG A 132 13.23 1.56 15.94
CA ARG A 132 12.76 2.85 15.40
C ARG A 132 11.37 2.76 14.80
N GLU A 133 10.63 1.70 15.14
CA GLU A 133 9.27 1.48 14.68
C GLU A 133 8.27 1.57 15.81
N GLU A 134 7.08 2.02 15.49
CA GLU A 134 5.93 2.02 16.39
C GLU A 134 4.69 1.52 15.64
N ASN A 135 3.92 0.66 16.26
CA ASN A 135 2.65 0.15 15.74
C ASN A 135 1.51 0.84 16.50
N ILE A 136 0.76 1.70 15.82
CA ILE A 136 -0.28 2.56 16.41
C ILE A 136 -1.67 2.04 16.02
N PRO A 137 -2.46 1.54 16.98
CA PRO A 137 -3.84 1.16 16.74
C PRO A 137 -4.73 2.39 16.60
N CYS A 138 -5.34 2.60 15.42
CA CYS A 138 -6.23 3.73 15.17
C CYS A 138 -7.25 3.46 14.07
N ASP A 139 -8.30 4.28 14.02
CA ASP A 139 -9.10 4.49 12.81
C ASP A 139 -8.55 5.73 12.10
N LEU A 140 -8.15 5.60 10.82
CA LEU A 140 -7.60 6.70 10.03
C LEU A 140 -8.59 7.87 9.84
N ASN A 141 -9.89 7.64 10.01
CA ASN A 141 -10.89 8.71 9.98
C ASN A 141 -10.86 9.60 11.23
N ASN A 142 -10.26 9.12 12.33
CA ASN A 142 -10.08 9.91 13.54
C ASN A 142 -8.63 10.40 13.60
N THR A 143 -8.42 11.70 13.41
CA THR A 143 -7.08 12.30 13.32
C THR A 143 -6.34 12.45 14.66
N GLU A 144 -6.83 11.88 15.76
CA GLU A 144 -6.14 11.90 17.06
C GLU A 144 -4.74 11.26 17.00
N TRP A 145 -4.53 10.28 16.10
CA TRP A 145 -3.23 9.67 15.86
C TRP A 145 -2.15 10.65 15.35
N PHE A 146 -2.54 11.84 14.84
CA PHE A 146 -1.56 12.87 14.44
C PHE A 146 -0.65 13.28 15.59
N LYS A 147 -1.15 13.24 16.84
CA LYS A 147 -0.42 13.60 18.06
C LYS A 147 0.69 12.61 18.39
N GLU A 148 0.58 11.37 17.90
CA GLU A 148 1.56 10.31 18.13
C GLU A 148 2.76 10.40 17.16
N ILE A 149 2.65 11.23 16.09
CA ILE A 149 3.67 11.33 15.05
C ILE A 149 4.65 12.46 15.35
N ASP A 150 5.90 12.11 15.65
CA ASP A 150 6.98 13.10 15.74
C ASP A 150 7.46 13.48 14.34
N ALA A 151 6.89 14.55 13.81
CA ALA A 151 7.22 15.09 12.50
C ALA A 151 8.28 16.21 12.54
N SER A 152 9.04 16.36 13.62
CA SER A 152 10.05 17.41 13.78
C SER A 152 11.16 17.38 12.71
N GLY A 153 11.42 16.21 12.15
CA GLY A 153 12.34 16.00 11.00
C GLY A 153 11.66 16.00 9.63
N GLY A 154 10.37 16.35 9.54
CA GLY A 154 9.51 16.17 8.37
C GLY A 154 8.67 14.90 8.46
N ALA A 155 7.72 14.72 7.54
CA ALA A 155 6.88 13.53 7.49
C ALA A 155 6.58 13.09 6.06
N VAL A 156 6.70 11.79 5.80
CA VAL A 156 6.21 11.14 4.59
C VAL A 156 5.21 10.05 4.97
N PHE A 157 4.00 10.24 4.50
CA PHE A 157 2.90 9.31 4.67
C PHE A 157 2.74 8.48 3.42
N PHE A 158 2.50 7.18 3.56
CA PHE A 158 2.16 6.35 2.40
C PHE A 158 1.02 5.39 2.71
N ALA A 159 0.19 5.12 1.71
CA ALA A 159 -0.93 4.20 1.79
C ALA A 159 -0.92 3.25 0.59
N SER A 160 -0.97 1.94 0.84
CA SER A 160 -0.95 0.89 -0.18
C SER A 160 -2.25 0.11 -0.22
N GLY A 161 -3.11 0.39 -1.18
CA GLY A 161 -4.41 -0.29 -1.34
C GLY A 161 -5.44 0.07 -0.27
N VAL A 162 -5.35 1.25 0.32
CA VAL A 162 -6.15 1.67 1.48
C VAL A 162 -7.30 2.59 1.08
N PHE A 163 -7.01 3.66 0.37
CA PHE A 163 -8.01 4.71 0.12
C PHE A 163 -9.17 4.28 -0.77
N TYR A 164 -9.03 3.19 -1.51
CA TYR A 164 -10.16 2.62 -2.27
C TYR A 164 -11.40 2.36 -1.41
N TYR A 165 -11.22 2.09 -0.12
CA TYR A 165 -12.31 1.79 0.82
C TYR A 165 -12.94 3.03 1.47
N PHE A 166 -12.38 4.21 1.22
CA PHE A 166 -12.85 5.47 1.78
C PHE A 166 -13.80 6.19 0.83
N LEU A 167 -14.73 6.98 1.37
CA LEU A 167 -15.45 7.97 0.59
C LEU A 167 -14.52 9.10 0.18
N THR A 168 -14.76 9.73 -0.97
CA THR A 168 -13.95 10.85 -1.46
C THR A 168 -13.84 11.98 -0.43
N GLU A 169 -14.93 12.29 0.26
CA GLU A 169 -14.95 13.34 1.29
C GLU A 169 -14.11 12.99 2.53
N GLN A 170 -14.00 11.70 2.88
CA GLN A 170 -13.14 11.26 3.97
C GLN A 170 -11.66 11.45 3.61
N VAL A 171 -11.26 11.04 2.40
CA VAL A 171 -9.88 11.23 1.92
C VAL A 171 -9.55 12.72 1.83
N LYS A 172 -10.48 13.53 1.30
CA LYS A 172 -10.32 14.99 1.21
C LYS A 172 -10.12 15.63 2.58
N ALA A 173 -10.97 15.31 3.54
CA ALA A 173 -10.87 15.84 4.91
C ALA A 173 -9.54 15.44 5.57
N LEU A 174 -9.11 14.18 5.40
CA LEU A 174 -7.83 13.71 5.89
C LEU A 174 -6.66 14.49 5.27
N VAL A 175 -6.64 14.64 3.94
CA VAL A 175 -5.57 15.38 3.23
C VAL A 175 -5.51 16.84 3.65
N GLN A 176 -6.66 17.51 3.78
CA GLN A 176 -6.70 18.91 4.24
C GLN A 176 -6.16 19.04 5.67
N LYS A 177 -6.55 18.14 6.56
CA LYS A 177 -6.05 18.12 7.94
C LYS A 177 -4.55 17.81 8.02
N MET A 178 -4.04 16.91 7.15
CA MET A 178 -2.60 16.65 7.04
C MET A 178 -1.84 17.88 6.57
N ALA A 179 -2.39 18.64 5.62
CA ALA A 179 -1.79 19.90 5.16
C ALA A 179 -1.74 20.99 6.25
N ASP A 180 -2.68 20.96 7.20
CA ASP A 180 -2.67 21.88 8.35
C ASP A 180 -1.63 21.47 9.40
N ASP A 181 -1.53 20.19 9.73
CA ASP A 181 -0.75 19.71 10.88
C ASP A 181 0.69 19.30 10.49
N PHE A 182 0.96 19.02 9.21
CA PHE A 182 2.28 18.57 8.72
C PHE A 182 2.78 19.39 7.53
N PRO A 183 2.96 20.73 7.68
CA PRO A 183 3.45 21.58 6.59
C PRO A 183 4.82 21.13 6.11
N GLY A 184 4.99 21.01 4.78
CA GLY A 184 6.20 20.47 4.14
C GLY A 184 6.27 18.93 4.11
N GLY A 185 5.26 18.27 4.64
CA GLY A 185 5.11 16.83 4.54
C GLY A 185 4.63 16.38 3.16
N VAL A 186 4.62 15.06 2.96
CA VAL A 186 4.22 14.41 1.71
C VAL A 186 3.30 13.24 1.98
N LEU A 187 2.22 13.12 1.22
CA LEU A 187 1.39 11.91 1.17
C LEU A 187 1.56 11.22 -0.18
N VAL A 188 1.82 9.91 -0.15
CA VAL A 188 1.97 9.07 -1.35
C VAL A 188 1.00 7.90 -1.27
N PHE A 189 0.20 7.67 -2.30
CA PHE A 189 -0.75 6.55 -2.30
C PHE A 189 -1.05 6.05 -3.71
N ASP A 190 -1.52 4.82 -3.80
CA ASP A 190 -1.99 4.28 -5.07
C ASP A 190 -3.45 4.63 -5.34
N ALA A 191 -3.73 4.99 -6.58
CA ALA A 191 -5.06 5.31 -7.05
C ALA A 191 -5.30 4.72 -8.45
N ALA A 192 -6.56 4.59 -8.81
CA ALA A 192 -7.00 4.15 -10.13
C ALA A 192 -8.34 4.79 -10.50
N ASN A 193 -8.71 4.74 -11.77
CA ASN A 193 -9.98 5.28 -12.20
C ASN A 193 -11.18 4.41 -11.73
N ARG A 194 -12.38 4.95 -11.83
CA ARG A 194 -13.62 4.31 -11.35
C ARG A 194 -13.85 2.91 -11.95
N THR A 195 -13.43 2.67 -13.20
CA THR A 195 -13.58 1.36 -13.86
C THR A 195 -12.67 0.33 -13.20
N ALA A 196 -11.41 0.67 -12.96
CA ALA A 196 -10.45 -0.19 -12.27
C ALA A 196 -10.88 -0.45 -10.82
N VAL A 197 -11.30 0.58 -10.09
CA VAL A 197 -11.77 0.46 -8.70
C VAL A 197 -12.98 -0.48 -8.61
N LYS A 198 -13.95 -0.38 -9.51
CA LYS A 198 -15.09 -1.33 -9.58
C LYS A 198 -14.63 -2.75 -9.88
N MET A 199 -13.62 -2.93 -10.73
CA MET A 199 -13.07 -4.24 -11.08
C MET A 199 -12.32 -4.84 -9.88
N ILE A 200 -11.52 -4.05 -9.19
CA ILE A 200 -10.84 -4.43 -7.93
C ILE A 200 -11.87 -4.90 -6.90
N ALA A 201 -12.90 -4.09 -6.64
CA ALA A 201 -13.98 -4.45 -5.71
C ALA A 201 -14.65 -5.79 -6.09
N LYS A 202 -14.95 -5.97 -7.37
CA LYS A 202 -15.63 -7.18 -7.85
C LYS A 202 -14.75 -8.44 -7.75
N THR A 203 -13.45 -8.31 -7.97
CA THR A 203 -12.53 -9.46 -7.98
C THR A 203 -11.97 -9.79 -6.61
N TRP A 204 -11.50 -8.78 -5.87
CA TRP A 204 -10.82 -8.96 -4.57
C TRP A 204 -11.80 -9.14 -3.41
N LEU A 205 -12.82 -8.28 -3.31
CA LEU A 205 -13.81 -8.37 -2.22
C LEU A 205 -14.66 -9.64 -2.31
N LYS A 206 -15.04 -10.06 -3.55
CA LYS A 206 -15.72 -11.35 -3.73
C LYS A 206 -14.85 -12.55 -3.35
N SER A 207 -13.56 -12.52 -3.67
CA SER A 207 -12.65 -13.63 -3.35
C SER A 207 -12.41 -13.77 -1.85
N ALA A 208 -12.44 -12.66 -1.12
CA ALA A 208 -12.29 -12.61 0.33
C ALA A 208 -13.62 -12.84 1.09
N LYS A 209 -14.75 -13.03 0.39
CA LYS A 209 -16.11 -13.17 0.98
C LYS A 209 -16.50 -12.03 1.92
N ILE A 210 -15.88 -10.86 1.78
CA ILE A 210 -16.16 -9.68 2.60
C ILE A 210 -17.47 -9.09 2.09
N LYS A 211 -18.49 -9.13 2.95
CA LYS A 211 -19.76 -8.44 2.75
C LYS A 211 -19.63 -7.05 3.37
N ASP A 212 -20.29 -6.07 2.76
CA ASP A 212 -20.42 -4.72 3.30
C ASP A 212 -19.21 -3.78 3.18
N VAL A 213 -18.15 -4.16 2.45
CA VAL A 213 -17.06 -3.25 2.09
C VAL A 213 -17.19 -2.86 0.62
N GLY A 214 -17.40 -1.56 0.37
CA GLY A 214 -17.41 -0.97 -0.97
C GLY A 214 -16.03 -0.47 -1.37
N ALA A 215 -15.84 -0.21 -2.67
CA ALA A 215 -14.70 0.54 -3.15
C ALA A 215 -15.23 1.83 -3.79
N TYR A 216 -14.87 2.97 -3.20
CA TYR A 216 -15.52 4.25 -3.44
C TYR A 216 -14.59 5.28 -4.06
N PHE A 217 -13.39 5.47 -3.44
CA PHE A 217 -12.44 6.46 -3.89
C PHE A 217 -11.75 6.03 -5.19
N ALA A 218 -11.86 6.87 -6.20
CA ALA A 218 -11.26 6.66 -7.51
C ALA A 218 -10.78 8.00 -8.06
N VAL A 219 -9.61 7.98 -8.73
CA VAL A 219 -8.97 9.17 -9.30
C VAL A 219 -8.56 8.87 -10.72
N SER A 220 -8.99 9.68 -11.68
CA SER A 220 -8.62 9.56 -13.09
C SER A 220 -7.50 10.52 -13.48
N ASP A 221 -7.58 11.77 -13.05
CA ASP A 221 -6.56 12.79 -13.20
C ASP A 221 -6.27 13.42 -11.84
N ALA A 222 -5.23 12.91 -11.19
CA ALA A 222 -4.91 13.32 -9.83
C ALA A 222 -4.65 14.83 -9.71
N LYS A 223 -3.95 15.41 -10.68
CA LYS A 223 -3.62 16.84 -10.63
C LYS A 223 -4.87 17.71 -10.73
N SER A 224 -5.75 17.45 -11.70
CA SER A 224 -6.95 18.26 -11.90
C SER A 224 -8.01 18.05 -10.83
N GLU A 225 -8.11 16.82 -10.28
CA GLU A 225 -9.13 16.48 -9.29
C GLU A 225 -8.74 16.90 -7.86
N LEU A 226 -7.49 16.59 -7.45
CA LEU A 226 -7.08 16.73 -6.06
C LEU A 226 -6.51 18.11 -5.71
N SER A 227 -5.92 18.84 -6.70
CA SER A 227 -5.46 20.22 -6.45
C SER A 227 -6.60 21.19 -6.14
N LEU A 228 -7.85 20.80 -6.44
CA LEU A 228 -9.02 21.60 -6.08
C LEU A 228 -9.41 21.49 -4.59
N TRP A 229 -8.83 20.56 -3.87
CA TRP A 229 -9.15 20.33 -2.46
C TRP A 229 -8.57 21.40 -1.54
N ASP A 230 -7.37 21.90 -1.87
CA ASP A 230 -6.71 22.98 -1.16
C ASP A 230 -5.64 23.61 -2.08
N SER A 231 -5.52 24.93 -2.07
CA SER A 231 -4.58 25.68 -2.93
C SER A 231 -3.10 25.48 -2.57
N ARG A 232 -2.82 24.95 -1.38
CA ARG A 232 -1.46 24.62 -0.92
C ARG A 232 -0.93 23.33 -1.53
N LEU A 233 -1.81 22.43 -1.97
CA LEU A 233 -1.45 21.10 -2.42
C LEU A 233 -0.73 21.13 -3.77
N GLN A 234 0.45 20.53 -3.81
CA GLN A 234 1.18 20.28 -5.05
C GLN A 234 1.02 18.81 -5.42
N VAL A 235 0.15 18.53 -6.38
CA VAL A 235 -0.23 17.16 -6.77
C VAL A 235 0.50 16.73 -8.03
N THR A 236 1.16 15.58 -7.97
CA THR A 236 1.74 14.87 -9.11
C THR A 236 1.30 13.42 -9.11
N SER A 237 1.37 12.78 -10.27
CA SER A 237 1.10 11.33 -10.35
C SER A 237 1.90 10.66 -11.45
N ARG A 238 2.14 9.34 -11.27
CA ARG A 238 2.92 8.52 -12.19
C ARG A 238 2.41 7.09 -12.17
N GLY A 239 2.29 6.43 -13.32
CA GLY A 239 1.91 5.02 -13.40
C GLY A 239 2.86 4.13 -12.62
N TYR A 240 2.35 3.23 -11.78
CA TYR A 240 3.24 2.47 -10.89
C TYR A 240 3.82 1.21 -11.52
N MET A 241 3.27 0.72 -12.63
CA MET A 241 3.82 -0.44 -13.32
C MET A 241 5.05 -0.08 -14.16
N LEU A 242 4.93 0.89 -15.06
CA LEU A 242 5.97 1.26 -16.01
C LEU A 242 6.67 2.58 -15.67
N GLY A 243 6.03 3.40 -14.86
CA GLY A 243 6.59 4.69 -14.45
C GLY A 243 7.74 4.55 -13.45
N TYR A 244 7.72 3.56 -12.58
CA TYR A 244 8.73 3.33 -11.54
C TYR A 244 9.58 2.08 -11.78
N ASN A 245 9.06 1.10 -12.54
CA ASN A 245 9.66 -0.21 -12.65
C ASN A 245 10.08 -0.50 -14.10
N ASP A 246 11.26 -1.10 -14.29
CA ASP A 246 11.64 -1.64 -15.59
C ASP A 246 11.20 -3.10 -15.68
N LEU A 247 10.12 -3.34 -16.42
CA LEU A 247 9.58 -4.68 -16.65
C LEU A 247 10.23 -5.41 -17.84
N LYS A 248 11.47 -5.01 -18.25
CA LYS A 248 12.21 -5.68 -19.32
C LYS A 248 12.89 -6.97 -18.87
N ASP A 249 12.83 -7.32 -17.58
CA ASP A 249 13.35 -8.59 -17.09
C ASP A 249 12.81 -9.76 -17.93
N PRO A 250 13.65 -10.72 -18.34
CA PRO A 250 13.25 -11.86 -19.17
C PRO A 250 12.13 -12.72 -18.56
N SER A 251 11.99 -12.74 -17.23
CA SER A 251 10.93 -13.46 -16.53
C SER A 251 9.54 -12.86 -16.77
N VAL A 252 9.45 -11.58 -17.17
CA VAL A 252 8.20 -10.89 -17.45
C VAL A 252 7.81 -11.05 -18.93
N SER A 253 6.70 -11.72 -19.17
CA SER A 253 6.22 -11.95 -20.54
C SER A 253 5.83 -10.64 -21.24
N GLY A 254 5.89 -10.64 -22.58
CA GLY A 254 5.39 -9.51 -23.40
C GLY A 254 3.92 -9.19 -23.13
N PHE A 255 3.11 -10.21 -22.83
CA PHE A 255 1.70 -10.05 -22.45
C PHE A 255 1.55 -9.27 -21.14
N PHE A 256 2.38 -9.54 -20.13
CA PHE A 256 2.33 -8.79 -18.86
C PHE A 256 2.78 -7.34 -19.04
N ARG A 257 3.78 -7.08 -19.89
CA ARG A 257 4.15 -5.70 -20.26
C ARG A 257 3.01 -4.95 -20.95
N PHE A 258 2.26 -5.65 -21.83
CA PHE A 258 1.06 -5.07 -22.42
C PHE A 258 -0.03 -4.77 -21.38
N LEU A 259 -0.32 -5.70 -20.45
CA LEU A 259 -1.27 -5.47 -19.38
C LEU A 259 -0.84 -4.30 -18.45
N ALA A 260 0.46 -4.20 -18.15
CA ALA A 260 1.01 -3.08 -17.38
C ALA A 260 0.77 -1.73 -18.08
N LYS A 261 0.95 -1.68 -19.42
CA LYS A 261 0.64 -0.48 -20.23
C LYS A 261 -0.85 -0.12 -20.19
N VAL A 262 -1.73 -1.12 -20.23
CA VAL A 262 -3.19 -0.92 -20.09
C VAL A 262 -3.53 -0.41 -18.68
N GLY A 263 -2.90 -0.98 -17.66
CA GLY A 263 -3.06 -0.56 -16.26
C GLY A 263 -2.72 0.92 -16.06
N ASP A 264 -1.49 1.30 -16.36
CA ASP A 264 -1.03 2.70 -16.17
C ASP A 264 -1.77 3.67 -17.12
N GLY A 265 -2.04 3.27 -18.34
CA GLY A 265 -2.66 4.14 -19.37
C GLY A 265 -4.17 4.25 -19.23
N MET A 266 -4.88 3.14 -19.47
CA MET A 266 -6.34 3.10 -19.58
C MET A 266 -7.04 3.04 -18.22
N MET A 267 -6.51 2.25 -17.29
CA MET A 267 -7.08 2.09 -15.93
C MET A 267 -6.60 3.16 -14.96
N LYS A 268 -5.62 3.99 -15.36
CA LYS A 268 -5.03 5.06 -14.53
C LYS A 268 -4.50 4.53 -13.20
N MET A 269 -3.86 3.37 -13.24
CA MET A 269 -3.20 2.79 -12.09
C MET A 269 -1.91 3.57 -11.82
N GLN A 270 -1.92 4.41 -10.80
CA GLN A 270 -0.91 5.44 -10.58
C GLN A 270 -0.57 5.57 -9.10
N ILE A 271 0.66 6.00 -8.82
CA ILE A 271 1.01 6.58 -7.53
C ILE A 271 0.72 8.07 -7.62
N VAL A 272 -0.03 8.55 -6.66
CA VAL A 272 -0.30 9.98 -6.44
C VAL A 272 0.62 10.45 -5.33
N LYS A 273 1.27 11.58 -5.55
CA LYS A 273 2.11 12.28 -4.56
C LYS A 273 1.54 13.68 -4.35
N ILE A 274 1.25 14.00 -3.09
CA ILE A 274 0.76 15.30 -2.63
C ILE A 274 1.79 15.88 -1.69
N ASN A 275 2.37 17.04 -2.03
CA ASN A 275 3.18 17.83 -1.09
C ASN A 275 2.26 18.87 -0.44
N PHE A 276 2.42 19.06 0.87
CA PHE A 276 1.63 19.98 1.70
C PHE A 276 2.28 21.35 1.85
#